data_54f5f64e5fb60e2ec16d86d718085ea9
#
_entry.id   54f5f64e5fb60e2ec16d86d718085ea9
#
_cell.length_a   1.000
_cell.length_b   1.000
_cell.length_c   1.000
_cell.angle_alpha   90.00
_cell.angle_beta   90.00
_cell.angle_gamma   90.00
#
_symmetry.space_group_name_H-M   'P 1'
#
loop_
_entity.id
_entity.type
_entity.pdbx_description
1 polymer ?
#
loop_
_entity_poly.entity_id
_entity_poly.type
_entity_poly.pdbx_seq_one_letter_code
_entity_poly.pdbx_strand_id
1 'polypeptide(L)'
;MGQAVSTSAFWGIKRLLPHAYLEDFETLVEKASVPCGLGPMIMSTDVADCVDALCRDSQAPLLQLAELQDHRIAGVMAPMLEGSKTVADAIRAVLMFNCRHAEPLYWTGSMRGHHVAITGWFDRPAGVSIAQAERLCTLGVFQLVVGFQSALGDAFQPTLIRIKPSASSTEWPSHFLGVPIESDAPETELLFARSCLAHANPLRREVSATPQLVAERERYQEDAKKSLLRNDTCSWIRAHLPSGNCDLTQLATRLNCDKRTLQRRFEQELSCRFSDLVDDVRAEMCLPLLESGIYPMQAIAEQLGYATSGNFSRFFQRRYGCTPRDWTRLALAAA
;
A
#
# COMPACT_ATOMS: atom_id res chain seq x y z
N MET A 1 15.81 -8.31 -5.50
CA MET A 1 16.05 -6.87 -5.27
C MET A 1 15.18 -6.48 -4.11
N GLY A 2 15.65 -5.64 -3.16
CA GLY A 2 14.85 -5.18 -2.05
C GLY A 2 13.80 -4.16 -2.53
N GLN A 3 12.65 -4.12 -1.86
CA GLN A 3 11.60 -3.15 -2.12
C GLN A 3 12.06 -1.73 -1.74
N ALA A 4 11.73 -0.74 -2.53
CA ALA A 4 12.20 0.64 -2.36
C ALA A 4 11.07 1.67 -2.51
N VAL A 5 11.29 2.86 -1.95
CA VAL A 5 10.34 3.97 -1.93
C VAL A 5 11.03 5.22 -2.49
N SER A 6 10.32 6.01 -3.28
CA SER A 6 10.82 7.26 -3.83
C SER A 6 11.09 8.29 -2.72
N THR A 7 12.22 8.99 -2.82
CA THR A 7 12.56 10.08 -1.90
C THR A 7 11.55 11.23 -1.92
N SER A 8 10.82 11.41 -3.03
CA SER A 8 9.79 12.44 -3.13
C SER A 8 8.63 12.20 -2.15
N ALA A 9 8.34 10.94 -1.77
CA ALA A 9 7.35 10.61 -0.76
C ALA A 9 7.67 11.19 0.64
N PHE A 10 8.93 11.55 0.88
CA PHE A 10 9.42 12.08 2.16
C PHE A 10 9.88 13.53 2.05
N TRP A 11 9.46 14.23 1.00
CA TRP A 11 9.71 15.66 0.90
C TRP A 11 9.20 16.39 2.15
N GLY A 12 10.07 17.17 2.78
CA GLY A 12 9.74 17.88 4.03
C GLY A 12 10.11 17.14 5.32
N ILE A 13 10.40 15.83 5.30
CA ILE A 13 10.72 15.04 6.50
C ILE A 13 11.91 15.61 7.30
N LYS A 14 12.90 16.21 6.63
CA LYS A 14 14.06 16.84 7.27
C LYS A 14 13.69 17.94 8.26
N ARG A 15 12.51 18.55 8.12
CA ARG A 15 12.03 19.59 9.03
C ARG A 15 11.48 19.06 10.35
N LEU A 16 11.16 17.77 10.36
CA LEU A 16 10.50 17.10 11.48
C LEU A 16 11.39 16.07 12.17
N LEU A 17 12.40 15.55 11.48
CA LEU A 17 13.31 14.56 12.06
C LEU A 17 14.12 15.18 13.21
N PRO A 18 14.25 14.46 14.35
CA PRO A 18 15.18 14.80 15.40
C PRO A 18 16.62 14.90 14.85
N HIS A 19 17.41 15.80 15.40
CA HIS A 19 18.78 16.07 14.94
C HIS A 19 19.67 14.82 14.84
N ALA A 20 19.47 13.88 15.76
CA ALA A 20 20.22 12.61 15.81
C ALA A 20 19.99 11.71 14.57
N TYR A 21 18.90 11.92 13.82
CA TYR A 21 18.56 11.12 12.63
C TYR A 21 18.72 11.85 11.31
N LEU A 22 19.04 13.14 11.34
CA LEU A 22 19.21 13.95 10.12
C LEU A 22 20.39 13.49 9.29
N GLU A 23 21.55 13.25 9.92
CA GLU A 23 22.76 12.77 9.22
C GLU A 23 22.55 11.38 8.62
N ASP A 24 21.88 10.50 9.34
CA ASP A 24 21.53 9.16 8.86
C ASP A 24 20.61 9.24 7.65
N PHE A 25 19.56 10.07 7.71
CA PHE A 25 18.63 10.25 6.59
C PHE A 25 19.32 10.90 5.37
N GLU A 26 20.21 11.88 5.58
CA GLU A 26 21.00 12.49 4.50
C GLU A 26 21.91 11.46 3.83
N THR A 27 22.56 10.62 4.62
CA THR A 27 23.39 9.52 4.14
C THR A 27 22.56 8.51 3.32
N LEU A 28 21.32 8.20 3.74
CA LEU A 28 20.40 7.32 3.01
C LEU A 28 20.00 7.94 1.66
N VAL A 29 19.70 9.25 1.63
CA VAL A 29 19.36 9.96 0.39
C VAL A 29 20.54 10.03 -0.56
N GLU A 30 21.74 10.25 -0.06
CA GLU A 30 22.97 10.26 -0.88
C GLU A 30 23.29 8.89 -1.47
N LYS A 31 23.01 7.82 -0.73
CA LYS A 31 23.16 6.43 -1.18
C LYS A 31 21.97 5.91 -1.99
N ALA A 32 20.91 6.72 -2.14
CA ALA A 32 19.73 6.33 -2.86
C ALA A 32 20.06 5.89 -4.28
N SER A 33 19.58 4.73 -4.69
CA SER A 33 19.68 4.29 -6.07
C SER A 33 18.81 5.17 -6.96
N VAL A 34 19.29 5.48 -8.16
CA VAL A 34 18.52 6.21 -9.18
C VAL A 34 18.23 5.25 -10.32
N PRO A 35 17.18 4.40 -10.23
CA PRO A 35 16.75 3.59 -11.34
C PRO A 35 16.32 4.49 -12.49
N CYS A 36 16.59 4.07 -13.72
CA CYS A 36 16.26 4.86 -14.91
C CYS A 36 14.79 5.32 -14.88
N GLY A 37 14.56 6.64 -14.88
CA GLY A 37 13.22 7.24 -14.94
C GLY A 37 12.45 7.35 -13.62
N LEU A 38 12.98 6.89 -12.48
CA LEU A 38 12.23 6.85 -11.21
C LEU A 38 12.63 7.92 -10.17
N GLY A 39 13.73 8.63 -10.42
CA GLY A 39 14.32 9.47 -9.38
C GLY A 39 15.00 8.66 -8.26
N PRO A 40 15.53 9.34 -7.23
CA PRO A 40 16.19 8.66 -6.11
C PRO A 40 15.22 7.76 -5.32
N MET A 41 15.66 6.54 -4.99
CA MET A 41 14.91 5.53 -4.25
C MET A 41 15.67 5.09 -3.00
N ILE A 42 14.98 4.95 -1.88
CA ILE A 42 15.50 4.48 -0.59
C ILE A 42 14.86 3.12 -0.29
N MET A 43 15.62 2.24 0.38
CA MET A 43 15.08 0.95 0.83
C MET A 43 13.92 1.15 1.80
N SER A 44 12.88 0.35 1.66
CA SER A 44 11.67 0.46 2.49
C SER A 44 11.91 0.19 3.98
N THR A 45 12.91 -0.63 4.32
CA THR A 45 13.35 -0.85 5.71
C THR A 45 13.89 0.43 6.34
N ASP A 46 14.77 1.14 5.63
CA ASP A 46 15.38 2.38 6.11
C ASP A 46 14.33 3.49 6.28
N VAL A 47 13.35 3.52 5.36
CA VAL A 47 12.20 4.42 5.46
C VAL A 47 11.34 4.10 6.69
N ALA A 48 11.09 2.81 6.95
CA ALA A 48 10.33 2.36 8.11
C ALA A 48 10.99 2.80 9.42
N ASP A 49 12.31 2.66 9.51
CA ASP A 49 13.09 3.09 10.68
C ASP A 49 13.08 4.61 10.87
N CYS A 50 13.18 5.39 9.78
CA CYS A 50 13.05 6.84 9.84
C CYS A 50 11.65 7.28 10.32
N VAL A 51 10.59 6.62 9.85
CA VAL A 51 9.21 6.91 10.28
C VAL A 51 9.00 6.52 11.73
N ASP A 52 9.58 5.41 12.19
CA ASP A 52 9.56 5.01 13.60
C ASP A 52 10.28 6.02 14.49
N ALA A 53 11.46 6.48 14.08
CA ALA A 53 12.19 7.52 14.80
C ALA A 53 11.37 8.81 14.92
N LEU A 54 10.66 9.19 13.84
CA LEU A 54 9.78 10.36 13.81
C LEU A 54 8.57 10.20 14.74
N CYS A 55 8.03 8.98 14.86
CA CYS A 55 6.80 8.68 15.61
C CYS A 55 7.06 8.11 17.02
N ARG A 56 8.27 8.18 17.54
CA ARG A 56 8.66 7.54 18.81
C ARG A 56 7.75 7.90 19.97
N ASP A 57 7.39 9.17 20.08
CA ASP A 57 6.63 9.71 21.20
C ASP A 57 5.18 10.04 20.84
N SER A 58 4.85 10.11 19.55
CA SER A 58 3.53 10.53 19.08
C SER A 58 3.33 10.17 17.59
N GLN A 59 2.07 10.01 17.14
CA GLN A 59 1.72 9.89 15.72
C GLN A 59 1.52 11.26 15.03
N ALA A 60 1.47 12.35 15.79
CA ALA A 60 1.30 13.70 15.25
C ALA A 60 2.30 14.05 14.11
N PRO A 61 3.57 13.61 14.15
CA PRO A 61 4.51 13.88 13.07
C PRO A 61 4.10 13.30 11.71
N LEU A 62 3.31 12.22 11.63
CA LEU A 62 2.79 11.70 10.35
C LEU A 62 1.84 12.70 9.69
N LEU A 63 0.95 13.30 10.47
CA LEU A 63 0.04 14.32 10.01
C LEU A 63 0.80 15.59 9.59
N GLN A 64 1.75 16.02 10.42
CA GLN A 64 2.59 17.20 10.14
C GLN A 64 3.42 17.00 8.85
N LEU A 65 3.96 15.78 8.63
CA LEU A 65 4.69 15.47 7.41
C LEU A 65 3.76 15.56 6.19
N ALA A 66 2.57 14.99 6.27
CA ALA A 66 1.59 15.07 5.19
C ALA A 66 1.14 16.52 4.93
N GLU A 67 0.89 17.32 5.98
CA GLU A 67 0.50 18.74 5.84
C GLU A 67 1.56 19.62 5.18
N LEU A 68 2.85 19.27 5.32
CA LEU A 68 3.94 19.97 4.64
C LEU A 68 4.02 19.66 3.14
N GLN A 69 3.27 18.66 2.67
CA GLN A 69 3.33 18.12 1.32
C GLN A 69 2.22 18.64 0.43
N ASP A 70 2.32 18.36 -0.85
CA ASP A 70 1.32 18.65 -1.88
C ASP A 70 1.45 17.61 -3.01
N HIS A 71 0.77 17.84 -4.14
CA HIS A 71 0.82 16.92 -5.28
C HIS A 71 2.23 16.65 -5.85
N ARG A 72 3.24 17.44 -5.48
CA ARG A 72 4.65 17.22 -5.86
C ARG A 72 5.24 15.95 -5.24
N ILE A 73 4.61 15.40 -4.18
CA ILE A 73 4.96 14.06 -3.68
C ILE A 73 4.82 12.98 -4.74
N ALA A 74 3.97 13.19 -5.74
CA ALA A 74 3.84 12.29 -6.88
C ALA A 74 5.16 12.18 -7.69
N GLY A 75 6.10 13.12 -7.53
CA GLY A 75 7.41 13.07 -8.15
C GLY A 75 7.32 12.85 -9.65
N VAL A 76 7.92 11.76 -10.12
CA VAL A 76 7.90 11.37 -11.55
C VAL A 76 6.51 11.05 -12.10
N MET A 77 5.50 10.85 -11.24
CA MET A 77 4.11 10.62 -11.65
C MET A 77 3.35 11.93 -11.94
N ALA A 78 3.89 13.09 -11.55
CA ALA A 78 3.21 14.38 -11.74
C ALA A 78 2.77 14.63 -13.20
N PRO A 79 3.57 14.34 -14.24
CA PRO A 79 3.13 14.50 -15.63
C PRO A 79 1.91 13.63 -16.01
N MET A 80 1.72 12.50 -15.34
CA MET A 80 0.57 11.63 -15.58
C MET A 80 -0.70 12.19 -14.94
N LEU A 81 -0.58 12.79 -13.76
CA LEU A 81 -1.65 13.57 -13.15
C LEU A 81 -2.06 14.73 -14.05
N GLU A 82 -1.09 15.51 -14.50
CA GLU A 82 -1.31 16.67 -15.37
C GLU A 82 -1.88 16.29 -16.75
N GLY A 83 -1.51 15.12 -17.29
CA GLY A 83 -2.02 14.61 -18.58
C GLY A 83 -3.41 13.97 -18.50
N SER A 84 -3.93 13.72 -17.30
CA SER A 84 -5.24 13.08 -17.09
C SER A 84 -6.38 14.02 -17.45
N LYS A 85 -7.43 13.50 -18.11
CA LYS A 85 -8.58 14.31 -18.55
C LYS A 85 -9.59 14.55 -17.44
N THR A 86 -9.84 13.54 -16.65
CA THR A 86 -10.82 13.55 -15.55
C THR A 86 -10.18 13.21 -14.22
N VAL A 87 -10.90 13.50 -13.12
CA VAL A 87 -10.52 13.06 -11.77
C VAL A 87 -10.38 11.52 -11.73
N ALA A 88 -11.27 10.79 -12.40
CA ALA A 88 -11.16 9.32 -12.51
C ALA A 88 -9.84 8.87 -13.13
N ASP A 89 -9.41 9.55 -14.20
CA ASP A 89 -8.15 9.22 -14.88
C ASP A 89 -6.94 9.57 -14.01
N ALA A 90 -6.99 10.69 -13.28
CA ALA A 90 -5.93 11.12 -12.37
C ALA A 90 -5.78 10.13 -11.20
N ILE A 91 -6.88 9.75 -10.55
CA ILE A 91 -6.88 8.76 -9.46
C ILE A 91 -6.36 7.40 -9.99
N ARG A 92 -6.86 6.95 -11.14
CA ARG A 92 -6.39 5.70 -11.77
C ARG A 92 -4.89 5.75 -12.04
N ALA A 93 -4.37 6.87 -12.53
CA ALA A 93 -2.93 7.04 -12.75
C ALA A 93 -2.15 6.85 -11.44
N VAL A 94 -2.55 7.51 -10.35
CA VAL A 94 -1.89 7.37 -9.05
C VAL A 94 -1.92 5.93 -8.56
N LEU A 95 -3.09 5.29 -8.55
CA LEU A 95 -3.23 3.91 -8.07
C LEU A 95 -2.39 2.93 -8.91
N MET A 96 -2.34 3.14 -10.23
CA MET A 96 -1.56 2.31 -11.15
C MET A 96 -0.05 2.46 -10.97
N PHE A 97 0.42 3.68 -10.75
CA PHE A 97 1.85 3.98 -10.75
C PHE A 97 2.48 3.99 -9.36
N ASN A 98 1.68 3.90 -8.30
CA ASN A 98 2.18 3.86 -6.94
C ASN A 98 3.17 2.72 -6.68
N CYS A 99 3.01 1.58 -7.33
CA CYS A 99 3.95 0.46 -7.25
C CYS A 99 5.40 0.81 -7.67
N ARG A 100 5.58 1.87 -8.44
CA ARG A 100 6.91 2.40 -8.80
C ARG A 100 7.38 3.51 -7.86
N HIS A 101 6.46 4.15 -7.18
CA HIS A 101 6.72 5.23 -6.25
C HIS A 101 7.03 4.70 -4.84
N ALA A 102 6.29 3.67 -4.43
CA ALA A 102 6.45 3.00 -3.14
C ALA A 102 6.13 1.51 -3.33
N GLU A 103 7.10 0.71 -3.73
CA GLU A 103 6.90 -0.71 -4.10
C GLU A 103 6.14 -1.54 -3.07
N PRO A 104 6.35 -1.37 -1.74
CA PRO A 104 5.61 -2.16 -0.75
C PRO A 104 4.23 -1.63 -0.42
N LEU A 105 3.85 -0.42 -0.88
CA LEU A 105 2.55 0.19 -0.60
C LEU A 105 1.62 0.06 -1.81
N TYR A 106 0.50 -0.62 -1.63
CA TYR A 106 -0.47 -0.89 -2.67
C TYR A 106 -1.81 -0.22 -2.37
N TRP A 107 -2.47 0.24 -3.41
CA TRP A 107 -3.78 0.87 -3.35
C TRP A 107 -4.75 0.21 -4.31
N THR A 108 -5.97 -0.08 -3.84
CA THR A 108 -7.06 -0.56 -4.68
C THR A 108 -8.27 0.34 -4.56
N GLY A 109 -8.95 0.55 -5.68
CA GLY A 109 -10.18 1.30 -5.73
C GLY A 109 -11.41 0.38 -5.80
N SER A 110 -12.43 0.65 -4.99
CA SER A 110 -13.71 -0.06 -5.01
C SER A 110 -14.89 0.90 -4.95
N MET A 111 -16.00 0.53 -5.64
CA MET A 111 -17.24 1.30 -5.57
C MET A 111 -18.08 0.84 -4.39
N ARG A 112 -18.51 1.76 -3.54
CA ARG A 112 -19.37 1.49 -2.38
C ARG A 112 -20.58 2.43 -2.38
N GLY A 113 -21.60 2.09 -3.15
CA GLY A 113 -22.80 2.92 -3.32
C GLY A 113 -22.48 4.28 -3.92
N HIS A 114 -22.68 5.36 -3.17
CA HIS A 114 -22.38 6.73 -3.58
C HIS A 114 -20.93 7.16 -3.34
N HIS A 115 -20.10 6.28 -2.79
CA HIS A 115 -18.69 6.55 -2.50
C HIS A 115 -17.77 5.65 -3.30
N VAL A 116 -16.54 6.08 -3.42
CA VAL A 116 -15.40 5.27 -3.82
C VAL A 116 -14.50 5.12 -2.61
N ALA A 117 -14.05 3.92 -2.35
CA ALA A 117 -13.04 3.64 -1.35
C ALA A 117 -11.71 3.32 -2.04
N ILE A 118 -10.65 4.00 -1.63
CA ILE A 118 -9.26 3.63 -1.94
C ILE A 118 -8.72 2.95 -0.69
N THR A 119 -8.50 1.65 -0.77
CA THR A 119 -7.98 0.83 0.32
C THR A 119 -6.51 0.57 0.11
N GLY A 120 -5.71 0.81 1.16
CA GLY A 120 -4.27 0.61 1.16
C GLY A 120 -3.84 -0.61 1.96
N TRP A 121 -2.78 -1.24 1.52
CA TRP A 121 -2.04 -2.20 2.32
C TRP A 121 -0.55 -2.12 1.99
N PHE A 122 0.26 -2.63 2.92
CA PHE A 122 1.70 -2.63 2.81
C PHE A 122 2.21 -4.08 2.71
N ASP A 123 2.84 -4.45 1.59
CA ASP A 123 3.51 -5.74 1.41
C ASP A 123 4.80 -5.71 2.22
N ARG A 124 4.75 -6.29 3.42
CA ARG A 124 5.77 -6.16 4.44
C ARG A 124 7.06 -6.91 4.09
N PRO A 125 8.15 -6.21 3.73
CA PRO A 125 9.43 -6.85 3.50
C PRO A 125 10.01 -7.41 4.82
N ALA A 126 10.95 -8.34 4.71
CA ALA A 126 11.71 -8.82 5.84
C ALA A 126 12.43 -7.65 6.55
N GLY A 127 12.33 -7.59 7.86
CA GLY A 127 12.91 -6.50 8.67
C GLY A 127 11.97 -5.34 8.98
N VAL A 128 10.78 -5.26 8.35
CA VAL A 128 9.75 -4.27 8.72
C VAL A 128 8.72 -4.90 9.66
N SER A 129 8.48 -4.31 10.81
CA SER A 129 7.45 -4.76 11.76
C SER A 129 6.04 -4.44 11.24
N ILE A 130 5.02 -5.05 11.84
CA ILE A 130 3.62 -4.76 11.51
C ILE A 130 3.29 -3.29 11.82
N ALA A 131 3.70 -2.82 12.99
CA ALA A 131 3.45 -1.44 13.41
C ALA A 131 4.08 -0.42 12.43
N GLN A 132 5.28 -0.69 11.94
CA GLN A 132 5.92 0.12 10.90
C GLN A 132 5.14 0.11 9.59
N ALA A 133 4.70 -1.07 9.13
CA ALA A 133 3.91 -1.22 7.92
C ALA A 133 2.57 -0.46 8.00
N GLU A 134 1.89 -0.54 9.15
CA GLU A 134 0.64 0.19 9.41
C GLU A 134 0.85 1.70 9.44
N ARG A 135 1.94 2.19 10.06
CA ARG A 135 2.31 3.62 10.04
C ARG A 135 2.57 4.12 8.62
N LEU A 136 3.31 3.36 7.82
CA LEU A 136 3.58 3.71 6.43
C LEU A 136 2.31 3.72 5.58
N CYS A 137 1.40 2.78 5.79
CA CYS A 137 0.10 2.76 5.13
C CYS A 137 -0.75 3.96 5.55
N THR A 138 -0.73 4.32 6.83
CA THR A 138 -1.44 5.47 7.37
C THR A 138 -0.86 6.79 6.84
N LEU A 139 0.46 6.94 6.81
CA LEU A 139 1.10 8.09 6.15
C LEU A 139 0.66 8.19 4.69
N GLY A 140 0.66 7.08 3.98
CA GLY A 140 0.24 7.01 2.58
C GLY A 140 -1.21 7.49 2.36
N VAL A 141 -2.16 7.15 3.24
CA VAL A 141 -3.53 7.63 3.10
C VAL A 141 -3.64 9.15 3.33
N PHE A 142 -2.90 9.71 4.26
CA PHE A 142 -2.83 11.17 4.43
C PHE A 142 -2.19 11.85 3.22
N GLN A 143 -1.14 11.26 2.67
CA GLN A 143 -0.51 11.75 1.45
C GLN A 143 -1.45 11.72 0.24
N LEU A 144 -2.31 10.71 0.11
CA LEU A 144 -3.35 10.69 -0.93
C LEU A 144 -4.34 11.85 -0.76
N VAL A 145 -4.78 12.14 0.49
CA VAL A 145 -5.67 13.27 0.75
C VAL A 145 -5.01 14.58 0.31
N VAL A 146 -3.82 14.87 0.82
CA VAL A 146 -3.07 16.10 0.50
C VAL A 146 -2.77 16.19 -0.99
N GLY A 147 -2.27 15.12 -1.58
CA GLY A 147 -1.93 15.06 -3.00
C GLY A 147 -3.14 15.34 -3.89
N PHE A 148 -4.26 14.68 -3.64
CA PHE A 148 -5.47 14.88 -4.44
C PHE A 148 -6.15 16.23 -4.16
N GLN A 149 -6.24 16.70 -2.92
CA GLN A 149 -6.81 18.02 -2.63
C GLN A 149 -5.96 19.13 -3.26
N SER A 150 -4.64 19.05 -3.17
CA SER A 150 -3.76 20.07 -3.77
C SER A 150 -3.76 20.03 -5.29
N ALA A 151 -3.95 18.84 -5.89
CA ALA A 151 -3.97 18.64 -7.32
C ALA A 151 -5.33 18.98 -7.95
N LEU A 152 -6.40 18.55 -7.32
CA LEU A 152 -7.74 18.51 -7.91
C LEU A 152 -8.67 19.58 -7.31
N GLY A 153 -8.28 20.22 -6.19
CA GLY A 153 -9.07 21.26 -5.54
C GLY A 153 -10.50 20.80 -5.26
N ASP A 154 -11.46 21.67 -5.53
CA ASP A 154 -12.90 21.42 -5.31
C ASP A 154 -13.48 20.27 -6.16
N ALA A 155 -12.76 19.83 -7.19
CA ALA A 155 -13.17 18.68 -7.99
C ALA A 155 -13.01 17.33 -7.25
N PHE A 156 -12.26 17.30 -6.13
CA PHE A 156 -12.07 16.14 -5.28
C PHE A 156 -12.64 16.39 -3.88
N GLN A 157 -13.61 15.60 -3.47
CA GLN A 157 -14.31 15.73 -2.20
C GLN A 157 -14.13 14.47 -1.35
N PRO A 158 -13.05 14.40 -0.54
CA PRO A 158 -12.86 13.32 0.42
C PRO A 158 -13.93 13.42 1.52
N THR A 159 -14.49 12.29 1.92
CA THR A 159 -15.61 12.24 2.87
C THR A 159 -15.24 11.59 4.19
N LEU A 160 -14.27 10.66 4.18
CA LEU A 160 -13.86 9.94 5.39
C LEU A 160 -12.49 9.31 5.18
N ILE A 161 -11.66 9.39 6.21
CA ILE A 161 -10.43 8.61 6.34
C ILE A 161 -10.67 7.53 7.38
N ARG A 162 -10.37 6.28 7.04
CA ARG A 162 -10.38 5.15 7.97
C ARG A 162 -8.97 4.69 8.24
N ILE A 163 -8.67 4.39 9.49
CA ILE A 163 -7.34 3.95 9.93
C ILE A 163 -7.49 2.71 10.76
N LYS A 164 -6.68 1.69 10.48
CA LYS A 164 -6.57 0.49 11.31
C LYS A 164 -6.11 0.85 12.72
N PRO A 165 -6.51 0.04 13.73
CA PRO A 165 -5.96 0.19 15.07
C PRO A 165 -4.44 0.04 15.02
N SER A 166 -3.74 1.00 15.61
CA SER A 166 -2.29 0.95 15.75
C SER A 166 -1.95 0.32 17.10
N ALA A 167 -0.86 -0.45 17.17
CA ALA A 167 -0.31 -0.98 18.40
C ALA A 167 0.17 0.12 19.38
N SER A 168 0.32 1.35 18.91
CA SER A 168 0.59 2.51 19.76
C SER A 168 -0.72 3.17 20.20
N SER A 169 -0.87 3.38 21.51
CA SER A 169 -2.04 3.98 22.19
C SER A 169 -2.31 5.45 21.86
N THR A 170 -1.87 5.94 20.71
CA THR A 170 -1.98 7.36 20.36
C THR A 170 -3.32 7.62 19.72
N GLU A 171 -4.11 8.52 20.32
CA GLU A 171 -5.36 9.00 19.76
C GLU A 171 -5.09 9.80 18.47
N TRP A 172 -5.81 9.47 17.41
CA TRP A 172 -5.86 10.25 16.19
C TRP A 172 -6.78 11.46 16.37
N PRO A 173 -6.48 12.61 15.76
CA PRO A 173 -7.43 13.72 15.74
C PRO A 173 -8.71 13.30 15.01
N SER A 174 -9.83 13.93 15.36
CA SER A 174 -11.13 13.66 14.73
C SER A 174 -11.21 14.04 13.25
N HIS A 175 -10.29 14.89 12.77
CA HIS A 175 -10.26 15.38 11.39
C HIS A 175 -8.83 15.63 10.92
N PHE A 176 -8.61 15.47 9.61
CA PHE A 176 -7.40 15.87 8.91
C PHE A 176 -7.78 16.70 7.67
N LEU A 177 -7.32 17.94 7.59
CA LEU A 177 -7.64 18.89 6.51
C LEU A 177 -9.16 18.97 6.21
N GLY A 178 -9.97 18.98 7.26
CA GLY A 178 -11.42 19.02 7.17
C GLY A 178 -12.10 17.68 6.86
N VAL A 179 -11.34 16.61 6.68
CA VAL A 179 -11.86 15.26 6.43
C VAL A 179 -11.95 14.50 7.76
N PRO A 180 -13.13 13.96 8.13
CA PRO A 180 -13.27 13.13 9.32
C PRO A 180 -12.35 11.91 9.33
N ILE A 181 -11.87 11.54 10.52
CA ILE A 181 -11.08 10.32 10.74
C ILE A 181 -11.87 9.36 11.62
N GLU A 182 -12.01 8.12 11.16
CA GLU A 182 -12.52 6.98 11.93
C GLU A 182 -11.32 6.06 12.25
N SER A 183 -10.92 6.03 13.51
CA SER A 183 -9.91 5.10 14.03
C SER A 183 -10.53 3.74 14.33
N ASP A 184 -9.68 2.72 14.48
CA ASP A 184 -10.09 1.33 14.78
C ASP A 184 -10.92 0.66 13.67
N ALA A 185 -10.78 1.13 12.44
CA ALA A 185 -11.42 0.53 11.27
C ALA A 185 -10.71 -0.78 10.85
N PRO A 186 -11.41 -1.71 10.19
CA PRO A 186 -10.81 -2.97 9.73
C PRO A 186 -9.76 -2.79 8.64
N GLU A 187 -9.84 -1.67 7.89
CA GLU A 187 -8.93 -1.35 6.80
C GLU A 187 -8.52 0.13 6.82
N THR A 188 -7.30 0.41 6.35
CA THR A 188 -6.87 1.80 6.09
C THR A 188 -7.39 2.24 4.74
N GLU A 189 -8.29 3.23 4.72
CA GLU A 189 -9.06 3.63 3.54
C GLU A 189 -9.24 5.14 3.44
N LEU A 190 -9.30 5.62 2.20
CA LEU A 190 -9.81 6.95 1.87
C LEU A 190 -11.13 6.81 1.12
N LEU A 191 -12.19 7.39 1.66
CA LEU A 191 -13.49 7.46 1.00
C LEU A 191 -13.72 8.86 0.42
N PHE A 192 -14.32 8.92 -0.76
CA PHE A 192 -14.71 10.17 -1.41
C PHE A 192 -15.97 9.99 -2.25
N ALA A 193 -16.64 11.11 -2.58
CA ALA A 193 -17.88 11.08 -3.34
C ALA A 193 -17.65 10.54 -4.77
N ARG A 194 -18.46 9.56 -5.19
CA ARG A 194 -18.39 8.98 -6.55
C ARG A 194 -18.61 10.00 -7.66
N SER A 195 -19.39 11.06 -7.38
CA SER A 195 -19.65 12.17 -8.32
C SER A 195 -18.36 12.86 -8.76
N CYS A 196 -17.32 12.91 -7.92
CA CYS A 196 -16.03 13.51 -8.26
C CYS A 196 -15.37 12.89 -9.49
N LEU A 197 -15.61 11.61 -9.75
CA LEU A 197 -14.96 10.88 -10.84
C LEU A 197 -15.20 11.50 -12.23
N ALA A 198 -16.35 12.11 -12.43
CA ALA A 198 -16.75 12.72 -13.71
C ALA A 198 -16.22 14.14 -13.91
N HIS A 199 -15.72 14.79 -12.85
CA HIS A 199 -15.20 16.15 -12.96
C HIS A 199 -13.98 16.20 -13.89
N ALA A 200 -13.83 17.32 -14.60
CA ALA A 200 -12.61 17.59 -15.34
C ALA A 200 -11.44 17.76 -14.38
N ASN A 201 -10.26 17.31 -14.79
CA ASN A 201 -9.04 17.50 -14.02
C ASN A 201 -8.56 18.97 -14.12
N PRO A 202 -8.56 19.75 -13.03
CA PRO A 202 -8.14 21.16 -13.07
C PRO A 202 -6.64 21.34 -13.31
N LEU A 203 -5.81 20.31 -13.03
CA LEU A 203 -4.37 20.33 -13.31
C LEU A 203 -4.04 20.02 -14.77
N ARG A 204 -5.04 19.68 -15.58
CA ARG A 204 -4.79 19.23 -16.94
C ARG A 204 -3.98 20.26 -17.73
N ARG A 205 -2.82 19.82 -18.20
CA ARG A 205 -1.96 20.56 -19.13
C ARG A 205 -1.75 19.72 -20.37
N GLU A 206 -1.55 20.37 -21.52
CA GLU A 206 -1.03 19.71 -22.70
C GLU A 206 0.45 19.40 -22.43
N VAL A 207 0.71 18.16 -22.05
CA VAL A 207 2.09 17.68 -21.86
C VAL A 207 2.67 17.40 -23.23
N SER A 208 3.64 18.20 -23.67
CA SER A 208 4.39 17.92 -24.90
C SER A 208 5.04 16.54 -24.77
N ALA A 209 4.56 15.61 -25.59
CA ALA A 209 5.03 14.24 -25.58
C ALA A 209 6.44 14.16 -26.20
N THR A 210 7.47 14.29 -25.37
CA THR A 210 8.82 13.94 -25.82
C THR A 210 8.90 12.41 -26.02
N PRO A 211 9.71 11.90 -26.97
CA PRO A 211 9.87 10.46 -27.18
C PRO A 211 10.25 9.70 -25.90
N GLN A 212 11.02 10.33 -25.01
CA GLN A 212 11.37 9.78 -23.71
C GLN A 212 10.16 9.65 -22.79
N LEU A 213 9.31 10.67 -22.70
CA LEU A 213 8.10 10.66 -21.89
C LEU A 213 7.09 9.61 -22.41
N VAL A 214 7.01 9.44 -23.73
CA VAL A 214 6.18 8.39 -24.35
C VAL A 214 6.70 7.00 -23.99
N ALA A 215 7.99 6.75 -24.15
CA ALA A 215 8.61 5.47 -23.82
C ALA A 215 8.51 5.13 -22.33
N GLU A 216 8.70 6.13 -21.45
CA GLU A 216 8.48 5.96 -20.02
C GLU A 216 7.01 5.65 -19.72
N ARG A 217 6.06 6.37 -20.30
CA ARG A 217 4.63 6.13 -20.15
C ARG A 217 4.25 4.70 -20.56
N GLU A 218 4.78 4.20 -21.67
CA GLU A 218 4.52 2.83 -22.13
C GLU A 218 5.07 1.79 -21.15
N ARG A 219 6.31 1.98 -20.65
CA ARG A 219 6.90 1.12 -19.59
C ARG A 219 6.04 1.14 -18.32
N TYR A 220 5.63 2.33 -17.87
CA TYR A 220 4.76 2.48 -16.71
C TYR A 220 3.42 1.79 -16.92
N GLN A 221 2.82 1.90 -18.10
CA GLN A 221 1.54 1.23 -18.38
C GLN A 221 1.67 -0.29 -18.31
N GLU A 222 2.77 -0.86 -18.77
CA GLU A 222 3.01 -2.30 -18.71
C GLU A 222 3.20 -2.78 -17.26
N ASP A 223 4.05 -2.10 -16.50
CA ASP A 223 4.27 -2.44 -15.09
C ASP A 223 3.02 -2.22 -14.22
N ALA A 224 2.25 -1.19 -14.54
CA ALA A 224 0.98 -0.91 -13.90
C ALA A 224 -0.06 -2.01 -14.14
N LYS A 225 -0.13 -2.56 -15.36
CA LYS A 225 -1.01 -3.70 -15.65
C LYS A 225 -0.63 -4.91 -14.80
N LYS A 226 0.66 -5.21 -14.67
CA LYS A 226 1.18 -6.28 -13.82
C LYS A 226 0.81 -6.05 -12.37
N SER A 227 1.05 -4.85 -11.88
CA SER A 227 0.72 -4.45 -10.50
C SER A 227 -0.78 -4.53 -10.22
N LEU A 228 -1.63 -4.06 -11.13
CA LEU A 228 -3.08 -4.18 -11.01
C LEU A 228 -3.53 -5.63 -10.94
N LEU A 229 -3.03 -6.48 -11.83
CA LEU A 229 -3.37 -7.91 -11.83
C LEU A 229 -2.99 -8.56 -10.49
N ARG A 230 -1.77 -8.29 -9.98
CA ARG A 230 -1.32 -8.80 -8.68
C ARG A 230 -2.22 -8.28 -7.56
N ASN A 231 -2.44 -6.99 -7.51
CA ASN A 231 -3.18 -6.32 -6.43
C ASN A 231 -4.64 -6.75 -6.39
N ASP A 232 -5.33 -6.78 -7.54
CA ASP A 232 -6.71 -7.27 -7.63
C ASP A 232 -6.80 -8.74 -7.21
N THR A 233 -5.81 -9.54 -7.60
CA THR A 233 -5.74 -10.96 -7.22
C THR A 233 -5.53 -11.11 -5.72
N CYS A 234 -4.55 -10.41 -5.12
CA CYS A 234 -4.28 -10.49 -3.68
C CYS A 234 -5.46 -9.98 -2.84
N SER A 235 -6.09 -8.88 -3.24
CA SER A 235 -7.33 -8.39 -2.60
C SER A 235 -8.45 -9.42 -2.64
N TRP A 236 -8.65 -10.04 -3.81
CA TRP A 236 -9.67 -11.08 -3.96
C TRP A 236 -9.36 -12.30 -3.10
N ILE A 237 -8.09 -12.73 -3.06
CA ILE A 237 -7.63 -13.84 -2.20
C ILE A 237 -7.94 -13.53 -0.73
N ARG A 238 -7.56 -12.35 -0.21
CA ARG A 238 -7.84 -11.95 1.18
C ARG A 238 -9.32 -12.06 1.52
N ALA A 239 -10.18 -11.59 0.64
CA ALA A 239 -11.62 -11.61 0.86
C ALA A 239 -12.22 -13.03 0.87
N HIS A 240 -11.61 -13.99 0.15
CA HIS A 240 -12.19 -15.33 -0.05
C HIS A 240 -11.47 -16.44 0.74
N LEU A 241 -10.26 -16.19 1.26
CA LEU A 241 -9.54 -17.16 2.09
C LEU A 241 -10.35 -17.68 3.29
N PRO A 242 -11.01 -16.82 4.10
CA PRO A 242 -11.74 -17.28 5.27
C PRO A 242 -12.93 -18.19 4.95
N SER A 243 -13.50 -18.06 3.75
CA SER A 243 -14.60 -18.91 3.30
C SER A 243 -14.16 -20.27 2.73
N GLY A 244 -12.85 -20.51 2.59
CA GLY A 244 -12.31 -21.70 1.93
C GLY A 244 -12.53 -21.76 0.42
N ASN A 245 -13.15 -20.72 -0.18
CA ASN A 245 -13.53 -20.67 -1.60
C ASN A 245 -12.53 -19.92 -2.48
N CYS A 246 -11.23 -20.01 -2.15
CA CYS A 246 -10.18 -19.35 -2.91
C CYS A 246 -9.76 -20.20 -4.13
N ASP A 247 -10.62 -20.22 -5.17
CA ASP A 247 -10.40 -21.00 -6.40
C ASP A 247 -10.12 -20.09 -7.62
N LEU A 248 -9.11 -20.48 -8.39
CA LEU A 248 -8.69 -19.77 -9.60
C LEU A 248 -9.82 -19.65 -10.65
N THR A 249 -10.73 -20.61 -10.71
CA THR A 249 -11.86 -20.59 -11.66
C THR A 249 -12.82 -19.45 -11.32
N GLN A 250 -13.08 -19.22 -10.03
CA GLN A 250 -13.94 -18.13 -9.58
C GLN A 250 -13.30 -16.77 -9.87
N LEU A 251 -11.98 -16.64 -9.64
CA LEU A 251 -11.24 -15.42 -9.98
C LEU A 251 -11.26 -15.17 -11.50
N ALA A 252 -11.09 -16.20 -12.31
CA ALA A 252 -11.13 -16.08 -13.77
C ALA A 252 -12.51 -15.60 -14.26
N THR A 253 -13.59 -16.14 -13.68
CA THR A 253 -14.97 -15.70 -13.96
C THR A 253 -15.16 -14.22 -13.62
N ARG A 254 -14.66 -13.78 -12.44
CA ARG A 254 -14.72 -12.38 -12.03
C ARG A 254 -13.95 -11.45 -13.00
N LEU A 255 -12.81 -11.91 -13.51
CA LEU A 255 -11.98 -11.15 -14.45
C LEU A 255 -12.42 -11.31 -15.92
N ASN A 256 -13.60 -11.92 -16.17
CA ASN A 256 -14.13 -12.18 -17.50
C ASN A 256 -13.14 -12.89 -18.44
N CYS A 257 -12.43 -13.89 -17.94
CA CYS A 257 -11.53 -14.72 -18.72
C CYS A 257 -11.63 -16.19 -18.32
N ASP A 258 -11.10 -17.08 -19.15
CA ASP A 258 -10.98 -18.48 -18.79
C ASP A 258 -9.76 -18.76 -17.90
N LYS A 259 -9.81 -19.86 -17.15
CA LYS A 259 -8.76 -20.29 -16.22
C LYS A 259 -7.38 -20.39 -16.87
N ARG A 260 -7.30 -20.90 -18.10
CA ARG A 260 -6.03 -21.09 -18.83
C ARG A 260 -5.41 -19.75 -19.22
N THR A 261 -6.23 -18.82 -19.65
CA THR A 261 -5.82 -17.43 -19.96
C THR A 261 -5.27 -16.75 -18.71
N LEU A 262 -5.96 -16.90 -17.56
CA LEU A 262 -5.51 -16.31 -16.30
C LEU A 262 -4.21 -16.92 -15.80
N GLN A 263 -4.03 -18.25 -15.89
CA GLN A 263 -2.78 -18.93 -15.56
C GLN A 263 -1.61 -18.41 -16.40
N ARG A 264 -1.82 -18.31 -17.73
CA ARG A 264 -0.81 -17.77 -18.64
C ARG A 264 -0.45 -16.33 -18.29
N ARG A 265 -1.43 -15.50 -17.93
CA ARG A 265 -1.16 -14.13 -17.49
C ARG A 265 -0.31 -14.09 -16.22
N PHE A 266 -0.58 -14.92 -15.23
CA PHE A 266 0.27 -14.98 -14.03
C PHE A 266 1.70 -15.38 -14.36
N GLU A 267 1.89 -16.39 -15.21
CA GLU A 267 3.22 -16.83 -15.62
C GLU A 267 3.96 -15.75 -16.44
N GLN A 268 3.29 -15.12 -17.38
CA GLN A 268 3.92 -14.15 -18.29
C GLN A 268 4.08 -12.75 -17.70
N GLU A 269 3.06 -12.24 -16.97
CA GLU A 269 3.04 -10.89 -16.45
C GLU A 269 3.65 -10.79 -15.04
N LEU A 270 3.46 -11.81 -14.19
CA LEU A 270 3.88 -11.81 -12.79
C LEU A 270 5.02 -12.79 -12.48
N SER A 271 5.39 -13.67 -13.42
CA SER A 271 6.38 -14.72 -13.22
C SER A 271 6.12 -15.61 -11.99
N CYS A 272 4.84 -15.81 -11.64
CA CYS A 272 4.40 -16.60 -10.51
C CYS A 272 3.16 -17.42 -10.85
N ARG A 273 2.77 -18.34 -9.96
CA ARG A 273 1.52 -19.09 -10.02
C ARG A 273 0.50 -18.49 -9.07
N PHE A 274 -0.78 -18.77 -9.30
CA PHE A 274 -1.84 -18.39 -8.38
C PHE A 274 -1.62 -18.94 -6.96
N SER A 275 -1.12 -20.17 -6.83
CA SER A 275 -0.76 -20.78 -5.54
C SER A 275 0.27 -19.96 -4.77
N ASP A 276 1.21 -19.34 -5.47
CA ASP A 276 2.27 -18.55 -4.85
C ASP A 276 1.69 -17.25 -4.26
N LEU A 277 0.75 -16.61 -4.99
CA LEU A 277 0.02 -15.44 -4.48
C LEU A 277 -0.87 -15.80 -3.28
N VAL A 278 -1.51 -16.98 -3.29
CA VAL A 278 -2.29 -17.46 -2.14
C VAL A 278 -1.39 -17.67 -0.92
N ASP A 279 -0.21 -18.27 -1.12
CA ASP A 279 0.75 -18.51 -0.04
C ASP A 279 1.36 -17.18 0.47
N ASP A 280 1.60 -16.19 -0.41
CA ASP A 280 2.04 -14.85 -0.02
C ASP A 280 0.98 -14.15 0.86
N VAL A 281 -0.27 -14.12 0.42
CA VAL A 281 -1.38 -13.51 1.19
C VAL A 281 -1.60 -14.22 2.53
N ARG A 282 -1.49 -15.56 2.58
CA ARG A 282 -1.54 -16.31 3.84
C ARG A 282 -0.41 -15.92 4.78
N ALA A 283 0.78 -15.75 4.25
CA ALA A 283 1.95 -15.32 5.03
C ALA A 283 1.75 -13.93 5.64
N GLU A 284 1.21 -12.99 4.86
CA GLU A 284 0.88 -11.65 5.34
C GLU A 284 -0.20 -11.66 6.44
N MET A 285 -1.27 -12.44 6.23
CA MET A 285 -2.39 -12.48 7.16
C MET A 285 -2.05 -13.21 8.47
N CYS A 286 -1.20 -14.25 8.45
CA CYS A 286 -0.96 -15.07 9.62
C CYS A 286 -0.11 -14.38 10.68
N LEU A 287 0.84 -13.53 10.30
CA LEU A 287 1.78 -12.92 11.24
C LEU A 287 1.09 -12.01 12.26
N PRO A 288 0.20 -11.06 11.87
CA PRO A 288 -0.54 -10.24 12.83
C PRO A 288 -1.39 -11.07 13.79
N LEU A 289 -2.01 -12.13 13.29
CA LEU A 289 -2.85 -13.02 14.10
C LEU A 289 -2.03 -13.78 15.15
N LEU A 290 -0.82 -14.23 14.79
CA LEU A 290 0.09 -14.90 15.70
C LEU A 290 0.69 -13.93 16.74
N GLU A 291 1.10 -12.75 16.33
CA GLU A 291 1.73 -11.74 17.16
C GLU A 291 0.75 -11.13 18.17
N SER A 292 -0.55 -11.05 17.84
CA SER A 292 -1.59 -10.64 18.79
C SER A 292 -1.70 -11.58 20.00
N GLY A 293 -1.38 -12.86 19.84
CA GLY A 293 -1.54 -13.88 20.89
C GLY A 293 -2.98 -14.17 21.32
N ILE A 294 -3.97 -13.52 20.69
CA ILE A 294 -5.39 -13.58 21.10
C ILE A 294 -6.10 -14.82 20.52
N TYR A 295 -5.73 -15.21 19.31
CA TYR A 295 -6.46 -16.24 18.57
C TYR A 295 -5.88 -17.64 18.79
N PRO A 296 -6.73 -18.67 19.00
CA PRO A 296 -6.26 -20.04 19.01
C PRO A 296 -5.80 -20.47 17.62
N MET A 297 -4.82 -21.38 17.55
CA MET A 297 -4.21 -21.83 16.27
C MET A 297 -5.25 -22.36 15.27
N GLN A 298 -6.33 -22.96 15.72
CA GLN A 298 -7.41 -23.44 14.86
C GLN A 298 -8.15 -22.28 14.21
N ALA A 299 -8.46 -21.21 14.96
CA ALA A 299 -9.13 -20.02 14.41
C ALA A 299 -8.23 -19.29 13.39
N ILE A 300 -6.93 -19.21 13.65
CA ILE A 300 -5.96 -18.66 12.67
C ILE A 300 -5.96 -19.52 11.39
N ALA A 301 -5.91 -20.86 11.54
CA ALA A 301 -5.95 -21.75 10.39
C ALA A 301 -7.23 -21.57 9.55
N GLU A 302 -8.39 -21.44 10.16
CA GLU A 302 -9.66 -21.20 9.49
C GLU A 302 -9.69 -19.86 8.74
N GLN A 303 -9.21 -18.78 9.36
CA GLN A 303 -9.09 -17.47 8.68
C GLN A 303 -8.17 -17.51 7.46
N LEU A 304 -7.19 -18.41 7.45
CA LEU A 304 -6.27 -18.61 6.34
C LEU A 304 -6.77 -19.66 5.32
N GLY A 305 -8.01 -20.13 5.48
CA GLY A 305 -8.62 -21.12 4.58
C GLY A 305 -8.06 -22.54 4.73
N TYR A 306 -7.52 -22.90 5.88
CA TYR A 306 -7.08 -24.25 6.19
C TYR A 306 -8.13 -24.99 7.02
N ALA A 307 -8.42 -26.23 6.63
CA ALA A 307 -9.35 -27.09 7.38
C ALA A 307 -8.83 -27.47 8.78
N THR A 308 -7.52 -27.48 8.98
CA THR A 308 -6.89 -27.88 10.26
C THR A 308 -5.69 -27.03 10.59
N SER A 309 -5.45 -26.84 11.89
CA SER A 309 -4.23 -26.17 12.39
C SER A 309 -2.93 -26.89 12.01
N GLY A 310 -3.00 -28.23 11.76
CA GLY A 310 -1.85 -29.01 11.29
C GLY A 310 -1.44 -28.64 9.85
N ASN A 311 -2.39 -28.35 8.98
CA ASN A 311 -2.10 -27.90 7.60
C ASN A 311 -1.47 -26.49 7.62
N PHE A 312 -1.99 -25.60 8.46
CA PHE A 312 -1.42 -24.29 8.69
C PHE A 312 0.01 -24.39 9.25
N SER A 313 0.24 -25.23 10.26
CA SER A 313 1.57 -25.39 10.86
C SER A 313 2.61 -25.89 9.85
N ARG A 314 2.24 -26.81 8.95
CA ARG A 314 3.12 -27.27 7.88
C ARG A 314 3.45 -26.17 6.87
N PHE A 315 2.47 -25.37 6.48
CA PHE A 315 2.70 -24.19 5.64
C PHE A 315 3.66 -23.22 6.31
N PHE A 316 3.40 -22.86 7.57
CA PHE A 316 4.18 -21.90 8.32
C PHE A 316 5.63 -22.35 8.50
N GLN A 317 5.83 -23.63 8.88
CA GLN A 317 7.17 -24.18 9.05
C GLN A 317 7.95 -24.21 7.73
N ARG A 318 7.30 -24.52 6.60
CA ARG A 318 7.93 -24.45 5.27
C ARG A 318 8.33 -23.02 4.90
N ARG A 319 7.55 -22.03 5.28
CA ARG A 319 7.76 -20.63 4.91
C ARG A 319 8.76 -19.91 5.81
N TYR A 320 8.73 -20.18 7.11
CA TYR A 320 9.48 -19.42 8.14
C TYR A 320 10.52 -20.26 8.89
N GLY A 321 10.62 -21.56 8.62
CA GLY A 321 11.62 -22.44 9.23
C GLY A 321 11.35 -22.85 10.69
N CYS A 322 10.30 -22.33 11.32
CA CYS A 322 9.91 -22.64 12.69
C CYS A 322 8.40 -22.92 12.78
N THR A 323 7.94 -23.45 13.95
CA THR A 323 6.50 -23.65 14.15
C THR A 323 5.78 -22.34 14.50
N PRO A 324 4.46 -22.19 14.22
CA PRO A 324 3.68 -21.02 14.63
C PRO A 324 3.78 -20.74 16.14
N ARG A 325 3.80 -21.80 16.95
CA ARG A 325 3.93 -21.70 18.43
C ARG A 325 5.28 -21.15 18.87
N ASP A 326 6.36 -21.59 18.22
CA ASP A 326 7.70 -21.07 18.50
C ASP A 326 7.81 -19.60 18.10
N TRP A 327 7.22 -19.23 16.96
CA TRP A 327 7.14 -17.83 16.53
C TRP A 327 6.41 -16.96 17.56
N THR A 328 5.19 -17.34 17.96
CA THR A 328 4.41 -16.59 18.95
C THR A 328 5.18 -16.44 20.26
N ARG A 329 5.85 -17.50 20.72
CA ARG A 329 6.67 -17.44 21.96
C ARG A 329 7.81 -16.44 21.84
N LEU A 330 8.49 -16.39 20.70
CA LEU A 330 9.60 -15.45 20.45
C LEU A 330 9.09 -14.01 20.32
N ALA A 331 7.98 -13.80 19.62
CA ALA A 331 7.37 -12.48 19.44
C ALA A 331 6.90 -11.89 20.77
N LEU A 332 6.22 -12.69 21.61
CA LEU A 332 5.76 -12.28 22.96
C LEU A 332 6.90 -12.10 23.97
N ALA A 333 8.07 -12.69 23.74
CA ALA A 333 9.24 -12.49 24.58
C ALA A 333 10.04 -11.23 24.20
N ALA A 334 9.79 -10.68 23.02
CA ALA A 334 10.46 -9.47 22.50
C ALA A 334 9.63 -8.19 22.67
N ALA A 335 8.34 -8.31 23.04
CA ALA A 335 7.41 -7.21 23.35
C ALA A 335 7.44 -6.87 24.86
#